data_bb2cbb43a7e57317b5ff548591a732c0
#
_entry.id   bb2cbb43a7e57317b5ff548591a732c0
#
_cell.length_a   1.000
_cell.length_b   1.000
_cell.length_c   1.000
_cell.angle_alpha   90.00
_cell.angle_beta   90.00
_cell.angle_gamma   90.00
#
_symmetry.space_group_name_H-M   'P 1'
#
loop_
_entity.id
_entity.type
_entity.pdbx_description
1 polymer ?
#
loop_
_entity_poly.entity_id
_entity_poly.type
_entity_poly.pdbx_seq_one_letter_code
_entity_poly.pdbx_strand_id
1 'polypeptide(L)'
;SASLENLAQTLIVLAAPAAGDAYYRPLRRDILDFQTAFAKAILGRDNVVILADRATVRELAKELPEDVLLEAPQRDIWTRDFFPVPAGHPVLFRYSAAAQHGNQKDADWVQAGFLRLARRFDLEFQRVRWILDGGNVVDIGSGQAIVTDRFLADNALDRAQGMAVLRKTLGCDRMAILPA
;
A
#
# COMPACT_ATOMS: atom_id res chain seq x y z
N SER A 1 12.62 -14.01 -30.60
CA SER A 1 12.95 -14.19 -29.18
C SER A 1 12.54 -12.93 -28.45
N ALA A 2 11.39 -12.96 -27.75
CA ALA A 2 11.07 -11.92 -26.79
C ALA A 2 12.14 -11.98 -25.71
N SER A 3 12.91 -10.92 -25.58
CA SER A 3 14.00 -10.86 -24.62
C SER A 3 13.44 -10.96 -23.20
N LEU A 4 14.10 -11.73 -22.36
CA LEU A 4 13.78 -11.88 -20.93
C LEU A 4 13.87 -10.56 -20.15
N GLU A 5 14.23 -9.46 -20.79
CA GLU A 5 14.29 -8.11 -20.24
C GLU A 5 12.91 -7.52 -19.86
N ASN A 6 11.81 -8.10 -20.36
CA ASN A 6 10.44 -7.66 -20.01
C ASN A 6 9.86 -8.28 -18.72
N LEU A 7 10.62 -9.11 -18.00
CA LEU A 7 10.16 -9.75 -16.78
C LEU A 7 10.31 -8.90 -15.51
N ALA A 8 10.84 -7.69 -15.61
CA ALA A 8 11.07 -6.78 -14.47
C ALA A 8 10.07 -5.61 -14.41
N GLN A 9 8.89 -5.75 -15.00
CA GLN A 9 7.87 -4.70 -14.88
C GLN A 9 7.30 -4.68 -13.47
N THR A 10 7.27 -3.49 -12.86
CA THR A 10 6.67 -3.26 -11.55
C THR A 10 5.15 -3.27 -11.67
N LEU A 11 4.46 -3.82 -10.70
CA LEU A 11 3.01 -3.66 -10.57
C LEU A 11 2.71 -2.49 -9.63
N ILE A 12 2.07 -1.46 -10.15
CA ILE A 12 1.60 -0.31 -9.40
C ILE A 12 0.13 -0.52 -9.04
N VAL A 13 -0.17 -0.46 -7.75
CA VAL A 13 -1.53 -0.68 -7.22
C VAL A 13 -2.08 0.63 -6.68
N LEU A 14 -3.19 1.08 -7.28
CA LEU A 14 -3.95 2.23 -6.82
C LEU A 14 -5.29 1.76 -6.25
N ALA A 15 -5.86 2.54 -5.32
CA ALA A 15 -7.24 2.37 -4.87
C ALA A 15 -8.03 3.64 -5.15
N ALA A 16 -9.14 3.51 -5.86
CA ALA A 16 -10.04 4.62 -6.11
C ALA A 16 -10.96 4.84 -4.91
N PRO A 17 -11.34 6.10 -4.62
CA PRO A 17 -12.34 6.39 -3.60
C PRO A 17 -13.68 5.78 -4.02
N ALA A 18 -14.36 5.11 -3.06
CA ALA A 18 -15.66 4.51 -3.30
C ALA A 18 -16.69 5.56 -3.71
N ALA A 19 -17.64 5.18 -4.56
CA ALA A 19 -18.68 6.09 -5.05
C ALA A 19 -19.54 6.69 -3.92
N GLY A 20 -19.72 5.94 -2.83
CA GLY A 20 -20.50 6.36 -1.65
C GLY A 20 -19.68 6.99 -0.52
N ASP A 21 -18.37 7.16 -0.67
CA ASP A 21 -17.51 7.67 0.39
C ASP A 21 -17.73 9.18 0.58
N ALA A 22 -18.29 9.54 1.73
CA ALA A 22 -18.60 10.94 2.05
C ALA A 22 -17.33 11.78 2.29
N TYR A 23 -16.25 11.18 2.79
CA TYR A 23 -15.00 11.86 3.07
C TYR A 23 -14.34 12.37 1.77
N TYR A 24 -14.25 11.49 0.76
CA TYR A 24 -13.63 11.83 -0.52
C TYR A 24 -14.57 12.52 -1.51
N ARG A 25 -15.87 12.63 -1.20
CA ARG A 25 -16.86 13.21 -2.12
C ARG A 25 -16.44 14.56 -2.73
N PRO A 26 -15.89 15.53 -1.98
CA PRO A 26 -15.48 16.83 -2.55
C PRO A 26 -14.32 16.73 -3.55
N LEU A 27 -13.45 15.75 -3.39
CA LEU A 27 -12.22 15.56 -4.18
C LEU A 27 -12.29 14.36 -5.12
N ARG A 28 -13.39 13.60 -5.08
CA ARG A 28 -13.48 12.32 -5.79
C ARG A 28 -13.20 12.46 -7.28
N ARG A 29 -13.74 13.50 -7.91
CA ARG A 29 -13.52 13.73 -9.35
C ARG A 29 -12.06 13.96 -9.66
N ASP A 30 -11.41 14.84 -8.92
CA ASP A 30 -10.00 15.17 -9.13
C ASP A 30 -9.09 13.94 -8.90
N ILE A 31 -9.41 13.11 -7.89
CA ILE A 31 -8.67 11.86 -7.64
C ILE A 31 -8.83 10.88 -8.80
N LEU A 32 -10.04 10.68 -9.32
CA LEU A 32 -10.27 9.78 -10.45
C LEU A 32 -9.60 10.29 -11.73
N ASP A 33 -9.66 11.58 -11.99
CA ASP A 33 -8.98 12.19 -13.14
C ASP A 33 -7.46 12.02 -13.05
N PHE A 34 -6.88 12.24 -11.85
CA PHE A 34 -5.47 11.98 -11.61
C PHE A 34 -5.11 10.50 -11.82
N GLN A 35 -5.87 9.57 -11.24
CA GLN A 35 -5.58 8.13 -11.35
C GLN A 35 -5.72 7.66 -12.81
N THR A 36 -6.68 8.19 -13.54
CA THR A 36 -6.84 7.92 -14.99
C THR A 36 -5.64 8.39 -15.79
N ALA A 37 -5.22 9.65 -15.59
CA ALA A 37 -4.07 10.22 -16.26
C ALA A 37 -2.77 9.47 -15.91
N PHE A 38 -2.60 9.13 -14.64
CA PHE A 38 -1.45 8.35 -14.15
C PHE A 38 -1.42 6.96 -14.79
N ALA A 39 -2.53 6.23 -14.80
CA ALA A 39 -2.60 4.91 -15.43
C ALA A 39 -2.27 4.98 -16.92
N LYS A 40 -2.81 5.96 -17.66
CA LYS A 40 -2.49 6.17 -19.08
C LYS A 40 -1.00 6.44 -19.32
N ALA A 41 -0.34 7.16 -18.42
CA ALA A 41 1.10 7.47 -18.51
C ALA A 41 1.98 6.24 -18.22
N ILE A 42 1.51 5.31 -17.41
CA ILE A 42 2.24 4.09 -17.01
C ILE A 42 2.07 2.97 -18.04
N LEU A 43 0.90 2.86 -18.66
CA LEU A 43 0.61 1.81 -19.64
C LEU A 43 1.65 1.74 -20.76
N GLY A 44 2.16 0.52 -21.02
CA GLY A 44 3.23 0.29 -21.97
C GLY A 44 4.65 0.41 -21.40
N ARG A 45 4.78 0.85 -20.14
CA ARG A 45 6.07 0.91 -19.41
C ARG A 45 6.08 -0.05 -18.23
N ASP A 46 5.06 0.03 -17.39
CA ASP A 46 4.84 -0.82 -16.23
C ASP A 46 3.40 -1.32 -16.17
N ASN A 47 3.12 -2.25 -15.26
CA ASN A 47 1.76 -2.70 -14.98
C ASN A 47 1.11 -1.79 -13.96
N VAL A 48 -0.18 -1.51 -14.13
CA VAL A 48 -0.99 -0.76 -13.18
C VAL A 48 -2.34 -1.42 -13.00
N VAL A 49 -2.84 -1.42 -11.77
CA VAL A 49 -4.21 -1.84 -11.46
C VAL A 49 -4.84 -0.83 -10.52
N ILE A 50 -6.10 -0.48 -10.79
CA ILE A 50 -6.92 0.38 -9.94
C ILE A 50 -7.98 -0.50 -9.29
N LEU A 51 -7.91 -0.60 -7.96
CA LEU A 51 -8.90 -1.28 -7.12
C LEU A 51 -10.07 -0.33 -6.89
N ALA A 52 -11.27 -0.75 -7.19
CA ALA A 52 -12.44 0.13 -7.06
C ALA A 52 -13.71 -0.64 -6.75
N ASP A 53 -14.75 0.04 -6.30
CA ASP A 53 -16.09 -0.51 -6.26
C ASP A 53 -16.68 -0.64 -7.67
N ARG A 54 -17.76 -1.40 -7.78
CA ARG A 54 -18.42 -1.69 -9.07
C ARG A 54 -18.84 -0.44 -9.83
N ALA A 55 -19.35 0.57 -9.12
CA ALA A 55 -19.80 1.81 -9.76
C ALA A 55 -18.62 2.58 -10.33
N THR A 56 -17.53 2.68 -9.57
CA THR A 56 -16.30 3.36 -9.97
C THR A 56 -15.57 2.61 -11.09
N VAL A 57 -15.56 1.27 -11.08
CA VAL A 57 -15.04 0.47 -12.23
C VAL A 57 -15.77 0.83 -13.51
N ARG A 58 -17.11 0.89 -13.48
CA ARG A 58 -17.91 1.26 -14.66
C ARG A 58 -17.63 2.69 -15.15
N GLU A 59 -17.35 3.60 -14.23
CA GLU A 59 -17.00 4.98 -14.56
C GLU A 59 -15.63 5.04 -15.26
N LEU A 60 -14.61 4.40 -14.67
CA LEU A 60 -13.25 4.38 -15.18
C LEU A 60 -13.10 3.58 -16.48
N ALA A 61 -13.93 2.56 -16.72
CA ALA A 61 -13.92 1.75 -17.93
C ALA A 61 -14.29 2.55 -19.20
N LYS A 62 -14.81 3.76 -19.06
CA LYS A 62 -15.03 4.66 -20.19
C LYS A 62 -13.73 5.20 -20.78
N GLU A 63 -12.65 5.19 -20.02
CA GLU A 63 -11.38 5.79 -20.39
C GLU A 63 -10.17 4.86 -20.27
N LEU A 64 -10.27 3.79 -19.49
CA LEU A 64 -9.18 2.85 -19.22
C LEU A 64 -9.52 1.43 -19.71
N PRO A 65 -8.52 0.65 -20.13
CA PRO A 65 -8.69 -0.75 -20.48
C PRO A 65 -9.20 -1.57 -19.29
N GLU A 66 -9.93 -2.64 -19.60
CA GLU A 66 -10.56 -3.48 -18.57
C GLU A 66 -9.54 -4.20 -17.67
N ASP A 67 -8.39 -4.57 -18.20
CA ASP A 67 -7.29 -5.23 -17.47
C ASP A 67 -6.57 -4.32 -16.46
N VAL A 68 -6.79 -3.01 -16.52
CA VAL A 68 -6.31 -2.03 -15.53
C VAL A 68 -7.25 -1.93 -14.32
N LEU A 69 -8.46 -2.44 -14.40
CA LEU A 69 -9.51 -2.24 -13.42
C LEU A 69 -9.84 -3.53 -12.69
N LEU A 70 -9.91 -3.48 -11.37
CA LEU A 70 -10.30 -4.63 -10.55
C LEU A 70 -11.40 -4.23 -9.56
N GLU A 71 -12.54 -4.92 -9.64
CA GLU A 71 -13.60 -4.77 -8.65
C GLU A 71 -13.16 -5.41 -7.32
N ALA A 72 -12.52 -4.61 -6.49
CA ALA A 72 -12.01 -4.95 -5.18
C ALA A 72 -11.98 -3.69 -4.29
N PRO A 73 -13.14 -3.23 -3.80
CA PRO A 73 -13.24 -1.95 -3.11
C PRO A 73 -12.34 -1.91 -1.88
N GLN A 74 -11.57 -0.85 -1.76
CA GLN A 74 -10.79 -0.51 -0.60
C GLN A 74 -11.49 0.59 0.19
N ARG A 75 -11.14 0.74 1.47
CA ARG A 75 -11.78 1.70 2.38
C ARG A 75 -10.97 2.98 2.54
N ASP A 76 -9.83 3.07 1.86
CA ASP A 76 -9.00 4.24 1.75
C ASP A 76 -8.19 4.16 0.45
N ILE A 77 -7.67 5.30 -0.01
CA ILE A 77 -6.88 5.40 -1.24
C ILE A 77 -5.37 5.20 -1.01
N TRP A 78 -4.92 5.29 0.24
CA TRP A 78 -3.51 5.29 0.61
C TRP A 78 -2.96 3.86 0.77
N THR A 79 -3.01 3.08 -0.31
CA THR A 79 -2.59 1.66 -0.33
C THR A 79 -1.17 1.45 0.20
N ARG A 80 -0.26 2.39 -0.02
CA ARG A 80 1.10 2.33 0.50
C ARG A 80 1.14 2.13 2.02
N ASP A 81 0.19 2.71 2.74
CA ASP A 81 0.22 2.73 4.20
C ASP A 81 -0.33 1.45 4.84
N PHE A 82 -1.28 0.78 4.20
CA PHE A 82 -1.95 -0.40 4.77
C PHE A 82 -1.82 -1.70 3.98
N PHE A 83 -1.08 -1.70 2.87
CA PHE A 83 -0.67 -2.89 2.13
C PHE A 83 0.68 -3.41 2.63
N PRO A 84 1.12 -4.62 2.22
CA PRO A 84 2.43 -5.14 2.58
C PRO A 84 3.58 -4.22 2.12
N VAL A 85 4.56 -4.06 2.97
CA VAL A 85 5.83 -3.44 2.59
C VAL A 85 6.59 -4.41 1.68
N PRO A 86 7.01 -4.00 0.49
CA PRO A 86 7.77 -4.84 -0.43
C PRO A 86 9.25 -4.91 0.02
N ALA A 87 9.51 -5.65 1.09
CA ALA A 87 10.86 -6.05 1.47
C ALA A 87 11.30 -7.26 0.62
N GLY A 88 12.46 -7.84 0.87
CA GLY A 88 12.89 -9.07 0.19
C GLY A 88 11.84 -10.20 0.27
N HIS A 89 10.98 -10.14 1.27
CA HIS A 89 9.72 -10.87 1.41
C HIS A 89 8.64 -9.89 1.85
N PRO A 90 7.43 -9.88 1.24
CA PRO A 90 6.39 -8.92 1.59
C PRO A 90 5.96 -9.04 3.05
N VAL A 91 5.92 -7.93 3.79
CA VAL A 91 5.57 -7.88 5.21
C VAL A 91 4.37 -6.98 5.44
N LEU A 92 3.31 -7.51 6.03
CA LEU A 92 2.14 -6.75 6.45
C LEU A 92 2.27 -6.37 7.93
N PHE A 93 2.56 -5.11 8.18
CA PHE A 93 2.45 -4.49 9.51
C PHE A 93 1.00 -4.16 9.83
N ARG A 94 0.68 -4.02 11.11
CA ARG A 94 -0.62 -3.50 11.54
C ARG A 94 -0.69 -2.01 11.24
N TYR A 95 -1.73 -1.58 10.54
CA TYR A 95 -1.93 -0.18 10.15
C TYR A 95 -2.12 0.72 11.37
N SER A 96 -1.49 1.90 11.36
CA SER A 96 -1.46 2.80 12.50
C SER A 96 -2.78 3.56 12.68
N ALA A 97 -3.24 3.64 13.94
CA ALA A 97 -4.39 4.45 14.32
C ALA A 97 -4.19 5.95 14.09
N ALA A 98 -2.95 6.42 14.05
CA ALA A 98 -2.67 7.85 13.86
C ALA A 98 -3.16 8.36 12.48
N ALA A 99 -3.12 7.51 11.45
CA ALA A 99 -3.70 7.82 10.14
C ALA A 99 -5.25 7.87 10.16
N GLN A 100 -5.88 7.36 11.23
CA GLN A 100 -7.32 7.31 11.42
C GLN A 100 -7.73 8.05 12.71
N HIS A 101 -7.21 9.25 12.90
CA HIS A 101 -7.54 10.14 14.03
C HIS A 101 -7.37 9.48 15.42
N GLY A 102 -6.44 8.55 15.56
CA GLY A 102 -6.18 7.82 16.81
C GLY A 102 -7.12 6.64 17.05
N ASN A 103 -7.98 6.27 16.10
CA ASN A 103 -8.90 5.16 16.22
C ASN A 103 -8.36 3.87 15.59
N GLN A 104 -7.86 2.95 16.42
CA GLN A 104 -7.31 1.68 15.94
C GLN A 104 -8.38 0.78 15.28
N LYS A 105 -9.66 0.87 15.69
CA LYS A 105 -10.72 0.10 15.03
C LYS A 105 -10.93 0.54 13.58
N ASP A 106 -10.83 1.83 13.33
CA ASP A 106 -10.96 2.36 11.97
C ASP A 106 -9.75 1.98 11.11
N ALA A 107 -8.53 2.01 11.67
CA ALA A 107 -7.34 1.54 10.99
C ALA A 107 -7.44 0.04 10.66
N ASP A 108 -7.83 -0.80 11.60
CA ASP A 108 -8.04 -2.22 11.38
C ASP A 108 -9.16 -2.48 10.35
N TRP A 109 -10.21 -1.65 10.34
CA TRP A 109 -11.30 -1.72 9.37
C TRP A 109 -10.82 -1.37 7.96
N VAL A 110 -9.98 -0.34 7.80
CA VAL A 110 -9.35 0.01 6.52
C VAL A 110 -8.48 -1.16 6.03
N GLN A 111 -7.58 -1.68 6.87
CA GLN A 111 -6.70 -2.78 6.51
C GLN A 111 -7.43 -4.08 6.19
N ALA A 112 -8.61 -4.30 6.75
CA ALA A 112 -9.45 -5.46 6.41
C ALA A 112 -9.86 -5.48 4.93
N GLY A 113 -9.87 -4.35 4.25
CA GLY A 113 -10.05 -4.27 2.80
C GLY A 113 -8.95 -5.00 2.03
N PHE A 114 -7.70 -4.76 2.39
CA PHE A 114 -6.57 -5.50 1.84
C PHE A 114 -6.63 -6.99 2.17
N LEU A 115 -6.96 -7.36 3.40
CA LEU A 115 -7.03 -8.77 3.79
C LEU A 115 -8.11 -9.56 3.02
N ARG A 116 -9.20 -8.90 2.61
CA ARG A 116 -10.19 -9.51 1.71
C ARG A 116 -9.62 -9.73 0.30
N LEU A 117 -8.93 -8.73 -0.23
CA LEU A 117 -8.24 -8.84 -1.51
C LEU A 117 -7.22 -9.99 -1.48
N ALA A 118 -6.40 -10.04 -0.44
CA ALA A 118 -5.36 -11.05 -0.26
C ALA A 118 -5.93 -12.48 -0.25
N ARG A 119 -7.04 -12.69 0.47
CA ARG A 119 -7.74 -14.00 0.48
C ARG A 119 -8.31 -14.37 -0.89
N ARG A 120 -8.87 -13.39 -1.61
CA ARG A 120 -9.46 -13.64 -2.93
C ARG A 120 -8.43 -14.09 -3.96
N PHE A 121 -7.21 -13.57 -3.89
CA PHE A 121 -6.13 -13.83 -4.85
C PHE A 121 -5.00 -14.70 -4.28
N ASP A 122 -5.19 -15.26 -3.08
CA ASP A 122 -4.21 -16.12 -2.41
C ASP A 122 -2.81 -15.48 -2.34
N LEU A 123 -2.78 -14.18 -1.95
CA LEU A 123 -1.54 -13.43 -1.86
C LEU A 123 -0.70 -13.85 -0.66
N GLU A 124 0.56 -14.12 -0.90
CA GLU A 124 1.51 -14.53 0.14
C GLU A 124 2.23 -13.31 0.74
N PHE A 125 2.26 -13.24 2.07
CA PHE A 125 3.01 -12.22 2.84
C PHE A 125 3.17 -12.69 4.28
N GLN A 126 4.20 -12.17 4.95
CA GLN A 126 4.36 -12.34 6.38
C GLN A 126 3.52 -11.31 7.12
N ARG A 127 2.61 -11.75 7.98
CA ARG A 127 1.86 -10.85 8.87
C ARG A 127 2.58 -10.71 10.20
N VAL A 128 2.79 -9.47 10.65
CA VAL A 128 3.41 -9.18 11.94
C VAL A 128 2.48 -8.32 12.81
N ARG A 129 2.72 -8.35 14.14
CA ARG A 129 1.91 -7.59 15.11
C ARG A 129 2.30 -6.13 15.24
N TRP A 130 3.48 -5.78 14.76
CA TRP A 130 4.05 -4.45 14.91
C TRP A 130 3.25 -3.41 14.12
N ILE A 131 3.06 -2.23 14.73
CA ILE A 131 2.36 -1.10 14.12
C ILE A 131 3.34 -0.32 13.27
N LEU A 132 3.05 -0.17 11.99
CA LEU A 132 3.85 0.61 11.06
C LEU A 132 3.05 0.88 9.79
N ASP A 133 3.00 2.14 9.38
CA ASP A 133 2.47 2.50 8.07
C ASP A 133 3.54 2.28 7.00
N GLY A 134 3.20 1.65 5.88
CA GLY A 134 4.14 1.41 4.80
C GLY A 134 4.77 2.68 4.22
N GLY A 135 4.06 3.81 4.31
CA GLY A 135 4.59 5.13 3.95
C GLY A 135 5.73 5.61 4.85
N ASN A 136 5.86 5.04 6.06
CA ASN A 136 6.97 5.31 6.97
C ASN A 136 8.22 4.46 6.68
N VAL A 137 8.19 3.57 5.70
CA VAL A 137 9.33 2.74 5.31
C VAL A 137 9.81 3.14 3.93
N VAL A 138 11.07 3.54 3.84
CA VAL A 138 11.77 3.66 2.57
C VAL A 138 12.73 2.49 2.44
N ASP A 139 12.38 1.53 1.61
CA ASP A 139 13.25 0.42 1.20
C ASP A 139 13.92 0.83 -0.12
N ILE A 140 15.23 0.87 -0.11
CA ILE A 140 16.04 1.23 -1.29
C ILE A 140 16.55 0.01 -2.05
N GLY A 141 16.04 -1.19 -1.73
CA GLY A 141 16.60 -2.44 -2.22
C GLY A 141 17.96 -2.76 -1.57
N SER A 142 18.66 -3.76 -2.00
CA SER A 142 20.00 -4.08 -1.50
C SER A 142 20.14 -4.24 0.03
N GLY A 143 19.06 -4.61 0.75
CA GLY A 143 19.08 -4.84 2.20
C GLY A 143 19.22 -3.58 3.04
N GLN A 144 18.79 -2.43 2.54
CA GLN A 144 18.84 -1.14 3.24
C GLN A 144 17.45 -0.56 3.39
N ALA A 145 17.12 -0.04 4.59
CA ALA A 145 15.85 0.63 4.85
C ALA A 145 16.01 1.84 5.78
N ILE A 146 15.11 2.81 5.63
CA ILE A 146 14.97 3.98 6.50
C ILE A 146 13.56 4.01 7.05
N VAL A 147 13.43 4.24 8.34
CA VAL A 147 12.15 4.34 9.08
C VAL A 147 12.22 5.54 10.02
N THR A 148 11.10 6.18 10.34
CA THR A 148 11.10 7.21 11.39
C THR A 148 10.88 6.60 12.78
N ASP A 149 11.29 7.33 13.83
CA ASP A 149 11.20 6.90 15.24
C ASP A 149 9.75 6.84 15.75
N ARG A 150 8.77 7.29 14.98
CA ARG A 150 7.36 7.04 15.26
C ARG A 150 7.06 5.55 15.46
N PHE A 151 7.77 4.65 14.74
CA PHE A 151 7.68 3.21 14.94
C PHE A 151 7.98 2.81 16.41
N LEU A 152 8.97 3.45 17.02
CA LEU A 152 9.34 3.18 18.41
C LEU A 152 8.22 3.57 19.36
N ALA A 153 7.66 4.78 19.19
CA ALA A 153 6.56 5.29 20.00
C ALA A 153 5.30 4.43 19.87
N ASP A 154 4.90 4.09 18.64
CA ASP A 154 3.69 3.30 18.37
C ASP A 154 3.76 1.87 18.94
N ASN A 155 4.97 1.33 19.15
CA ASN A 155 5.17 -0.02 19.66
C ASN A 155 5.79 -0.10 21.07
N ALA A 156 5.95 1.03 21.74
CA ALA A 156 6.58 1.13 23.06
C ALA A 156 7.96 0.43 23.12
N LEU A 157 8.79 0.68 22.12
CA LEU A 157 10.13 0.12 21.98
C LEU A 157 11.19 1.19 22.22
N ASP A 158 12.31 0.81 22.82
CA ASP A 158 13.52 1.61 22.76
C ASP A 158 14.20 1.46 21.37
N ARG A 159 15.21 2.29 21.13
CA ARG A 159 15.89 2.32 19.82
C ARG A 159 16.57 0.98 19.49
N ALA A 160 17.20 0.34 20.44
CA ALA A 160 17.89 -0.94 20.23
C ALA A 160 16.88 -2.06 19.92
N GLN A 161 15.80 -2.13 20.68
CA GLN A 161 14.70 -3.06 20.46
C GLN A 161 14.05 -2.84 19.07
N GLY A 162 13.72 -1.60 18.75
CA GLY A 162 13.13 -1.24 17.47
C GLY A 162 14.02 -1.59 16.28
N MET A 163 15.31 -1.32 16.39
CA MET A 163 16.29 -1.68 15.37
C MET A 163 16.36 -3.20 15.15
N ALA A 164 16.39 -3.98 16.23
CA ALA A 164 16.43 -5.44 16.15
C ALA A 164 15.15 -6.01 15.50
N VAL A 165 13.99 -5.49 15.91
CA VAL A 165 12.69 -5.90 15.32
C VAL A 165 12.64 -5.60 13.82
N LEU A 166 12.98 -4.38 13.42
CA LEU A 166 12.90 -3.96 12.03
C LEU A 166 13.88 -4.73 11.15
N ARG A 167 15.13 -4.93 11.58
CA ARG A 167 16.12 -5.72 10.85
C ARG A 167 15.63 -7.14 10.60
N LYS A 168 15.12 -7.79 11.64
CA LYS A 168 14.59 -9.16 11.54
C LYS A 168 13.36 -9.21 10.62
N THR A 169 12.43 -8.27 10.78
CA THR A 169 11.15 -8.26 10.08
C THR A 169 11.30 -7.92 8.60
N LEU A 170 12.13 -6.93 8.27
CA LEU A 170 12.35 -6.48 6.89
C LEU A 170 13.49 -7.24 6.20
N GLY A 171 14.27 -8.02 6.93
CA GLY A 171 15.44 -8.71 6.37
C GLY A 171 16.55 -7.76 5.92
N CYS A 172 16.69 -6.61 6.60
CA CYS A 172 17.66 -5.58 6.25
C CYS A 172 18.92 -5.66 7.10
N ASP A 173 20.09 -5.64 6.45
CA ASP A 173 21.39 -5.59 7.14
C ASP A 173 21.71 -4.17 7.63
N ARG A 174 21.31 -3.17 6.86
CA ARG A 174 21.55 -1.75 7.12
C ARG A 174 20.25 -0.99 7.27
N MET A 175 20.10 -0.33 8.41
CA MET A 175 18.89 0.41 8.73
C MET A 175 19.21 1.72 9.46
N ALA A 176 18.47 2.77 9.14
CA ALA A 176 18.46 4.02 9.86
C ALA A 176 17.06 4.31 10.45
N ILE A 177 17.01 4.76 11.69
CA ILE A 177 15.80 5.32 12.30
C ILE A 177 16.03 6.82 12.43
N LEU A 178 15.23 7.61 11.73
CA LEU A 178 15.30 9.07 11.73
C LEU A 178 14.24 9.67 12.66
N PRO A 179 14.44 10.89 13.18
CA PRO A 179 13.38 11.63 13.87
C PRO A 179 12.17 11.86 12.96
N ALA A 180 10.94 11.77 13.52
CA ALA A 180 9.69 12.04 12.80
C ALA A 180 9.37 13.53 12.71
#